data_f3f7e395e1527b800dfe09205b2ef53f
#
_entry.id   f3f7e395e1527b800dfe09205b2ef53f
#
_cell.length_a   1.000
_cell.length_b   1.000
_cell.length_c   1.000
_cell.angle_alpha   90.00
_cell.angle_beta   90.00
_cell.angle_gamma   90.00
#
_symmetry.space_group_name_H-M   'P 1'
#
loop_
_entity.id
_entity.type
_entity.pdbx_description
1 polymer ?
#
loop_
_entity_poly.entity_id
_entity_poly.type
_entity_poly.pdbx_seq_one_letter_code
_entity_poly.pdbx_strand_id
1 'polypeptide(L)'
;VIARDLARWVLALQYEDIDAGTESYARELILDHLGTAARGGVVENMPSVDATLAAMGADSGSQLTAVVGKRPARPEWAVFSNAIAAHSIELDDTHSASSLHPAVVVIPAALAAAELEGSSGTEFIAAVVAGY
;
A
#
# COMPACT_ATOMS: atom_id res chain seq x y z
N VAL A 1 -11.26 -12.17 23.40
CA VAL A 1 -10.90 -10.73 23.28
C VAL A 1 -10.72 -10.42 21.82
N ILE A 2 -11.49 -9.48 21.25
CA ILE A 2 -11.60 -9.18 19.82
C ILE A 2 -10.23 -9.08 19.12
N ALA A 3 -9.26 -8.36 19.71
CA ALA A 3 -7.93 -8.20 19.10
C ALA A 3 -7.18 -9.54 18.88
N ARG A 4 -7.32 -10.48 19.83
CA ARG A 4 -6.71 -11.82 19.70
C ARG A 4 -7.39 -12.65 18.62
N ASP A 5 -8.70 -12.54 18.52
CA ASP A 5 -9.48 -13.31 17.54
C ASP A 5 -9.24 -12.77 16.14
N LEU A 6 -9.16 -11.44 15.98
CA LEU A 6 -8.75 -10.80 14.73
C LEU A 6 -7.32 -11.20 14.33
N ALA A 7 -6.36 -11.15 15.25
CA ALA A 7 -5.00 -11.56 14.96
C ALA A 7 -4.90 -13.03 14.53
N ARG A 8 -5.68 -13.93 15.14
CA ARG A 8 -5.74 -15.33 14.72
C ARG A 8 -6.32 -15.50 13.33
N TRP A 9 -7.38 -14.75 13.03
CA TRP A 9 -7.99 -14.77 11.70
C TRP A 9 -7.01 -14.30 10.63
N VAL A 10 -6.35 -13.16 10.84
CA VAL A 10 -5.34 -12.63 9.91
C VAL A 10 -4.22 -13.64 9.66
N LEU A 11 -3.70 -14.28 10.75
CA LEU A 11 -2.63 -15.26 10.62
C LEU A 11 -3.06 -16.59 9.97
N ALA A 12 -4.36 -16.90 9.99
CA ALA A 12 -4.90 -18.13 9.41
C ALA A 12 -5.35 -17.96 7.96
N LEU A 13 -5.61 -16.72 7.52
CA LEU A 13 -6.12 -16.45 6.17
C LEU A 13 -5.11 -16.92 5.11
N GLN A 14 -5.56 -17.79 4.21
CA GLN A 14 -4.82 -18.23 3.04
C GLN A 14 -5.50 -17.69 1.77
N TYR A 15 -4.73 -17.57 0.70
CA TYR A 15 -5.29 -17.11 -0.58
C TYR A 15 -6.45 -18.01 -1.07
N GLU A 16 -6.37 -19.30 -0.82
CA GLU A 16 -7.38 -20.32 -1.19
C GLU A 16 -8.70 -20.14 -0.42
N ASP A 17 -8.71 -19.41 0.69
CA ASP A 17 -9.92 -19.11 1.47
C ASP A 17 -10.69 -17.90 0.91
N ILE A 18 -10.08 -17.16 -0.04
CA ILE A 18 -10.64 -15.93 -0.61
C ILE A 18 -11.56 -16.33 -1.78
N ASP A 19 -12.82 -15.92 -1.72
CA ASP A 19 -13.73 -16.16 -2.83
C ASP A 19 -13.37 -15.31 -4.07
N ALA A 20 -13.77 -15.78 -5.25
CA ALA A 20 -13.41 -15.15 -6.52
C ALA A 20 -13.90 -13.69 -6.66
N GLY A 21 -15.01 -13.34 -6.00
CA GLY A 21 -15.52 -11.97 -6.02
C GLY A 21 -14.63 -11.03 -5.21
N THR A 22 -14.25 -11.45 -4.01
CA THR A 22 -13.32 -10.72 -3.12
C THR A 22 -11.94 -10.60 -3.77
N GLU A 23 -11.44 -11.66 -4.39
CA GLU A 23 -10.17 -11.64 -5.12
C GLU A 23 -10.20 -10.61 -6.27
N SER A 24 -11.24 -10.66 -7.11
CA SER A 24 -11.39 -9.72 -8.23
C SER A 24 -11.40 -8.27 -7.73
N TYR A 25 -12.16 -8.00 -6.67
CA TYR A 25 -12.25 -6.67 -6.10
C TYR A 25 -10.92 -6.20 -5.50
N ALA A 26 -10.20 -7.08 -4.82
CA ALA A 26 -8.87 -6.75 -4.30
C ALA A 26 -7.88 -6.38 -5.43
N ARG A 27 -7.93 -7.09 -6.56
CA ARG A 27 -7.13 -6.77 -7.75
C ARG A 27 -7.48 -5.40 -8.35
N GLU A 28 -8.77 -5.07 -8.39
CA GLU A 28 -9.25 -3.77 -8.86
C GLU A 28 -8.74 -2.63 -7.94
N LEU A 29 -8.84 -2.81 -6.62
CA LEU A 29 -8.31 -1.86 -5.64
C LEU A 29 -6.79 -1.66 -5.74
N ILE A 30 -6.04 -2.75 -5.95
CA ILE A 30 -4.59 -2.68 -6.17
C ILE A 30 -4.28 -1.89 -7.45
N LEU A 31 -4.99 -2.17 -8.54
CA LEU A 31 -4.80 -1.47 -9.81
C LEU A 31 -5.15 0.02 -9.68
N ASP A 32 -6.25 0.33 -9.03
CA ASP A 32 -6.67 1.71 -8.75
C ASP A 32 -5.62 2.46 -7.94
N HIS A 33 -5.16 1.87 -6.84
CA HIS A 33 -4.10 2.44 -6.00
C HIS A 33 -2.81 2.71 -6.79
N LEU A 34 -2.37 1.78 -7.63
CA LEU A 34 -1.18 1.98 -8.47
C LEU A 34 -1.39 3.10 -9.48
N GLY A 35 -2.58 3.21 -10.06
CA GLY A 35 -2.96 4.27 -10.99
C GLY A 35 -2.99 5.64 -10.32
N THR A 36 -3.64 5.75 -9.16
CA THR A 36 -3.71 6.99 -8.39
C THR A 36 -2.33 7.42 -7.88
N ALA A 37 -1.52 6.49 -7.37
CA ALA A 37 -0.15 6.75 -6.96
C ALA A 37 0.72 7.24 -8.13
N ALA A 38 0.65 6.58 -9.29
CA ALA A 38 1.41 6.98 -10.47
C ALA A 38 1.01 8.39 -10.95
N ARG A 39 -0.28 8.72 -10.94
CA ARG A 39 -0.76 10.07 -11.30
C ARG A 39 -0.43 11.09 -10.24
N GLY A 40 -0.65 10.77 -8.97
CA GLY A 40 -0.37 11.66 -7.84
C GLY A 40 1.10 11.98 -7.69
N GLY A 41 1.98 11.07 -8.08
CA GLY A 41 3.43 11.27 -8.02
C GLY A 41 4.02 12.34 -8.91
N VAL A 42 3.21 12.93 -9.78
CA VAL A 42 3.65 14.02 -10.66
C VAL A 42 2.94 15.35 -10.38
N VAL A 43 2.22 15.44 -9.24
CA VAL A 43 1.57 16.69 -8.83
C VAL A 43 2.53 17.60 -8.06
N GLU A 44 2.14 18.87 -7.94
CA GLU A 44 3.03 19.96 -7.46
C GLU A 44 3.52 19.83 -6.01
N ASN A 45 2.86 19.05 -5.16
CA ASN A 45 3.30 18.85 -3.78
C ASN A 45 4.40 17.78 -3.64
N MET A 46 4.56 16.88 -4.61
CA MET A 46 5.53 15.77 -4.53
C MET A 46 7.00 16.21 -4.42
N PRO A 47 7.47 17.26 -5.10
CA PRO A 47 8.84 17.75 -4.89
C PRO A 47 9.15 18.11 -3.44
N SER A 48 8.19 18.64 -2.68
CA SER A 48 8.35 18.95 -1.26
C SER A 48 8.42 17.68 -0.39
N VAL A 49 7.65 16.68 -0.74
CA VAL A 49 7.71 15.35 -0.09
C VAL A 49 9.08 14.73 -0.35
N ASP A 50 9.51 14.69 -1.61
CA ASP A 50 10.82 14.14 -2.02
C ASP A 50 12.00 14.84 -1.33
N ALA A 51 11.97 16.17 -1.24
CA ALA A 51 12.98 16.95 -0.53
C ALA A 51 13.03 16.62 0.96
N THR A 52 11.88 16.44 1.59
CA THR A 52 11.77 16.05 2.99
C THR A 52 12.33 14.64 3.22
N LEU A 53 11.96 13.68 2.37
CA LEU A 53 12.46 12.32 2.45
C LEU A 53 13.97 12.25 2.26
N ALA A 54 14.50 12.99 1.30
CA ALA A 54 15.96 13.07 1.07
C ALA A 54 16.69 13.65 2.29
N ALA A 55 16.15 14.71 2.91
CA ALA A 55 16.71 15.30 4.13
C ALA A 55 16.68 14.34 5.33
N MET A 56 15.75 13.40 5.35
CA MET A 56 15.62 12.35 6.38
C MET A 56 16.44 11.10 6.07
N GLY A 57 17.20 11.07 4.97
CA GLY A 57 18.01 9.93 4.58
C GLY A 57 17.22 8.72 4.12
N ALA A 58 16.06 8.95 3.51
CA ALA A 58 15.12 7.91 3.10
C ALA A 58 15.69 6.93 2.07
N ASP A 59 16.69 7.34 1.31
CA ASP A 59 17.36 6.58 0.25
C ASP A 59 18.59 5.80 0.74
N SER A 60 18.96 5.96 2.01
CA SER A 60 20.12 5.28 2.57
C SER A 60 19.84 3.80 2.91
N GLY A 61 20.52 2.88 2.26
CA GLY A 61 20.49 1.45 2.58
C GLY A 61 19.25 0.69 2.10
N SER A 62 18.59 1.20 1.09
CA SER A 62 17.24 0.77 0.68
C SER A 62 17.19 -0.48 -0.20
N GLN A 63 16.10 -1.22 -0.03
CA GLN A 63 15.74 -2.41 -0.82
C GLN A 63 14.39 -2.29 -1.56
N LEU A 64 13.53 -1.31 -1.21
CA LEU A 64 12.18 -1.19 -1.75
C LEU A 64 12.05 -0.06 -2.77
N THR A 65 11.15 -0.25 -3.73
CA THR A 65 10.88 0.73 -4.77
C THR A 65 9.62 1.53 -4.45
N ALA A 66 9.76 2.84 -4.30
CA ALA A 66 8.60 3.72 -4.36
C ALA A 66 8.06 3.72 -5.81
N VAL A 67 6.80 3.37 -6.00
CA VAL A 67 6.13 3.32 -7.32
C VAL A 67 6.26 4.65 -8.06
N VAL A 68 6.24 5.73 -7.31
CA VAL A 68 6.18 7.10 -7.84
C VAL A 68 7.54 7.69 -8.15
N GLY A 69 8.50 7.50 -7.27
CA GLY A 69 9.82 8.12 -7.37
C GLY A 69 10.80 7.37 -8.25
N LYS A 70 10.50 6.13 -8.64
CA LYS A 70 11.43 5.22 -9.34
C LYS A 70 12.79 5.10 -8.62
N ARG A 71 12.80 5.34 -7.32
CA ARG A 71 13.99 5.30 -6.47
C ARG A 71 13.79 4.29 -5.37
N PRO A 72 14.80 3.47 -5.06
CA PRO A 72 14.76 2.66 -3.86
C PRO A 72 14.64 3.58 -2.63
N ALA A 73 13.78 3.22 -1.69
CA ALA A 73 13.63 3.92 -0.43
C ALA A 73 13.52 2.92 0.72
N ARG A 74 13.95 3.28 1.92
CA ARG A 74 13.72 2.44 3.09
C ARG A 74 12.22 2.13 3.22
N PRO A 75 11.84 0.95 3.73
CA PRO A 75 10.45 0.47 3.72
C PRO A 75 9.43 1.50 4.19
N GLU A 76 9.69 2.10 5.32
CA GLU A 76 8.80 3.09 5.93
C GLU A 76 8.61 4.35 5.04
N TRP A 77 9.65 4.74 4.31
CA TRP A 77 9.59 5.89 3.41
C TRP A 77 8.98 5.55 2.06
N ALA A 78 9.17 4.33 1.56
CA ALA A 78 8.50 3.85 0.37
C ALA A 78 6.98 3.80 0.59
N VAL A 79 6.53 3.23 1.72
CA VAL A 79 5.12 3.23 2.13
C VAL A 79 4.56 4.65 2.20
N PHE A 80 5.26 5.54 2.92
CA PHE A 80 4.82 6.92 3.12
C PHE A 80 4.70 7.69 1.79
N SER A 81 5.71 7.59 0.91
CA SER A 81 5.71 8.26 -0.39
C SER A 81 4.58 7.76 -1.29
N ASN A 82 4.40 6.43 -1.37
CA ASN A 82 3.35 5.82 -2.18
C ASN A 82 1.95 6.20 -1.67
N ALA A 83 1.75 6.21 -0.35
CA ALA A 83 0.49 6.60 0.28
C ALA A 83 0.15 8.07 -0.02
N ILE A 84 1.09 9.00 0.18
CA ILE A 84 0.88 10.42 -0.14
C ILE A 84 0.57 10.60 -1.63
N ALA A 85 1.33 9.95 -2.50
CA ALA A 85 1.11 10.06 -3.94
C ALA A 85 -0.30 9.58 -4.31
N ALA A 86 -0.73 8.41 -3.82
CA ALA A 86 -2.05 7.88 -4.13
C ALA A 86 -3.19 8.80 -3.67
N HIS A 87 -3.04 9.44 -2.49
CA HIS A 87 -4.06 10.33 -1.93
C HIS A 87 -4.00 11.77 -2.48
N SER A 88 -2.91 12.17 -3.12
CA SER A 88 -2.68 13.57 -3.55
C SER A 88 -3.69 14.14 -4.54
N ILE A 89 -4.48 13.31 -5.18
CA ILE A 89 -5.46 13.71 -6.20
C ILE A 89 -6.91 13.40 -5.82
N GLU A 90 -7.14 12.88 -4.61
CA GLU A 90 -8.48 12.57 -4.07
C GLU A 90 -9.33 11.68 -5.01
N LEU A 91 -8.69 10.71 -5.69
CA LEU A 91 -9.35 9.73 -6.56
C LEU A 91 -9.24 8.30 -6.02
N ASP A 92 -8.59 8.13 -4.88
CA ASP A 92 -8.45 6.86 -4.21
C ASP A 92 -9.77 6.39 -3.57
N ASP A 93 -9.86 5.10 -3.25
CA ASP A 93 -11.05 4.47 -2.71
C ASP A 93 -11.55 5.16 -1.43
N THR A 94 -12.85 5.15 -1.22
CA THR A 94 -13.47 5.78 -0.06
C THR A 94 -14.51 4.88 0.59
N HIS A 95 -14.33 4.58 1.88
CA HIS A 95 -15.37 3.99 2.70
C HIS A 95 -16.20 5.09 3.34
N SER A 96 -17.30 5.48 2.70
CA SER A 96 -18.10 6.66 3.05
C SER A 96 -18.66 6.63 4.48
N ALA A 97 -19.01 5.45 5.02
CA ALA A 97 -19.58 5.32 6.35
C ALA A 97 -18.59 5.69 7.47
N SER A 98 -17.30 5.48 7.26
CA SER A 98 -16.24 5.80 8.23
C SER A 98 -15.37 6.98 7.81
N SER A 99 -15.60 7.54 6.62
CA SER A 99 -14.74 8.60 6.04
C SER A 99 -13.27 8.19 6.00
N LEU A 100 -13.01 6.95 5.60
CA LEU A 100 -11.66 6.38 5.47
C LEU A 100 -11.32 6.14 4.00
N HIS A 101 -10.03 6.21 3.70
CA HIS A 101 -9.43 5.82 2.42
C HIS A 101 -8.52 4.60 2.68
N PRO A 102 -9.07 3.36 2.67
CA PRO A 102 -8.32 2.18 3.11
C PRO A 102 -7.12 1.85 2.22
N ALA A 103 -7.23 2.01 0.90
CA ALA A 103 -6.19 1.63 -0.05
C ALA A 103 -4.86 2.32 0.24
N VAL A 104 -4.87 3.61 0.56
CA VAL A 104 -3.63 4.37 0.80
C VAL A 104 -2.86 3.97 2.05
N VAL A 105 -3.50 3.22 2.94
CA VAL A 105 -2.87 2.68 4.15
C VAL A 105 -2.49 1.21 3.95
N VAL A 106 -3.43 0.41 3.43
CA VAL A 106 -3.30 -1.04 3.34
C VAL A 106 -2.34 -1.45 2.22
N ILE A 107 -2.56 -0.96 0.99
CA ILE A 107 -1.85 -1.47 -0.18
C ILE A 107 -0.35 -1.14 -0.16
N PRO A 108 0.10 0.09 0.13
CA PRO A 108 1.53 0.37 0.18
C PRO A 108 2.23 -0.36 1.32
N ALA A 109 1.56 -0.60 2.46
CA ALA A 109 2.12 -1.37 3.56
C ALA A 109 2.26 -2.85 3.21
N ALA A 110 1.21 -3.46 2.62
CA ALA A 110 1.25 -4.84 2.16
C ALA A 110 2.29 -5.05 1.04
N LEU A 111 2.41 -4.09 0.10
CA LEU A 111 3.39 -4.15 -0.97
C LEU A 111 4.82 -4.09 -0.42
N ALA A 112 5.10 -3.19 0.50
CA ALA A 112 6.41 -3.09 1.13
C ALA A 112 6.79 -4.36 1.90
N ALA A 113 5.85 -4.94 2.64
CA ALA A 113 6.06 -6.21 3.32
C ALA A 113 6.32 -7.35 2.32
N ALA A 114 5.54 -7.43 1.25
CA ALA A 114 5.70 -8.43 0.21
C ALA A 114 7.07 -8.33 -0.50
N GLU A 115 7.54 -7.13 -0.79
CA GLU A 115 8.88 -6.90 -1.37
C GLU A 115 10.00 -7.32 -0.40
N LEU A 116 9.88 -7.01 0.89
CA LEU A 116 10.86 -7.38 1.91
C LEU A 116 10.99 -8.90 2.09
N GLU A 117 9.86 -9.59 2.11
CA GLU A 117 9.79 -11.04 2.36
C GLU A 117 9.95 -11.87 1.07
N GLY A 118 9.93 -11.24 -0.10
CA GLY A 118 9.94 -11.94 -1.39
C GLY A 118 8.64 -12.72 -1.63
N SER A 119 7.52 -12.20 -1.14
CA SER A 119 6.21 -12.85 -1.21
C SER A 119 5.70 -12.98 -2.64
N SER A 120 4.90 -14.01 -2.87
CA SER A 120 4.17 -14.21 -4.13
C SER A 120 3.03 -13.20 -4.29
N GLY A 121 2.52 -13.07 -5.52
CA GLY A 121 1.34 -12.22 -5.78
C GLY A 121 0.08 -12.69 -5.06
N THR A 122 -0.07 -13.99 -4.80
CA THR A 122 -1.20 -14.54 -4.04
C THR A 122 -1.11 -14.19 -2.56
N GLU A 123 0.06 -14.27 -1.97
CA GLU A 123 0.31 -13.82 -0.59
C GLU A 123 0.09 -12.31 -0.43
N PHE A 124 0.50 -11.52 -1.42
CA PHE A 124 0.21 -10.08 -1.44
C PHE A 124 -1.29 -9.79 -1.48
N ILE A 125 -2.07 -10.50 -2.33
CA ILE A 125 -3.52 -10.34 -2.38
C ILE A 125 -4.15 -10.71 -1.03
N ALA A 126 -3.72 -11.82 -0.41
CA ALA A 126 -4.22 -12.22 0.91
C ALA A 126 -3.91 -11.17 1.98
N ALA A 127 -2.73 -10.56 1.95
CA ALA A 127 -2.37 -9.46 2.85
C ALA A 127 -3.23 -8.21 2.65
N VAL A 128 -3.57 -7.86 1.40
CA VAL A 128 -4.48 -6.76 1.09
C VAL A 128 -5.88 -7.06 1.65
N VAL A 129 -6.42 -8.25 1.39
CA VAL A 129 -7.73 -8.67 1.91
C VAL A 129 -7.76 -8.66 3.44
N ALA A 130 -6.68 -9.09 4.09
CA ALA A 130 -6.56 -9.06 5.55
C ALA A 130 -6.53 -7.65 6.13
N GLY A 131 -6.06 -6.67 5.38
CA GLY A 131 -5.95 -5.28 5.79
C GLY A 131 -7.23 -4.45 5.63
N TYR A 132 -8.13 -4.87 4.72
CA TYR A 132 -9.42 -4.24 4.47
C TYR A 132 -10.49 -4.71 5.46
#